data_8d9f772548199bdcc596ad35564c41b5
#
_entry.id   8d9f772548199bdcc596ad35564c41b5
#
_cell.length_a   1.000
_cell.length_b   1.000
_cell.length_c   1.000
_cell.angle_alpha   90.00
_cell.angle_beta   90.00
_cell.angle_gamma   90.00
#
_symmetry.space_group_name_H-M   'P 1'
#
loop_
_entity.id
_entity.type
_entity.pdbx_description
1 polymer ?
#
loop_
_entity_poly.entity_id
_entity_poly.type
_entity_poly.pdbx_seq_one_letter_code
_entity_poly.pdbx_strand_id
1 'polypeptide(L)'
;DYLAERLVELGESVPEDIPSAIVGKNGNPFEDEVVFDYHKYPKTLFAEPGEKAANRKALAKWGAWVNAYGAEKYGRPLFIASSADLSASTNISGFAEEWGDFPGYGWYERYGGPEGTLLPQSITEFQNSGIMAGMASVNLSPNPEESFDGFWSATSTYGSFSYLLYGMLRLFSQMEQDCDTKLG
;
A
#
# COMPACT_ATOMS: atom_id res chain seq x y z
N ASP A 1 -17.23 26.13 -25.03
CA ASP A 1 -15.83 25.97 -24.65
C ASP A 1 -15.42 24.50 -24.57
N TYR A 2 -14.66 24.06 -25.56
CA TYR A 2 -14.29 22.65 -25.78
C TYR A 2 -13.80 21.92 -24.52
N LEU A 3 -12.94 22.55 -23.70
CA LEU A 3 -12.42 21.94 -22.47
C LEU A 3 -13.53 21.71 -21.42
N ALA A 4 -14.46 22.66 -21.27
CA ALA A 4 -15.56 22.52 -20.33
C ALA A 4 -16.53 21.41 -20.77
N GLU A 5 -16.83 21.32 -22.05
CA GLU A 5 -17.66 20.26 -22.62
C GLU A 5 -17.02 18.88 -22.42
N ARG A 6 -15.69 18.75 -22.65
CA ARG A 6 -14.99 17.50 -22.43
C ARG A 6 -14.89 17.09 -20.95
N LEU A 7 -14.78 18.05 -20.05
CA LEU A 7 -14.81 17.77 -18.61
C LEU A 7 -16.19 17.28 -18.16
N VAL A 8 -17.27 17.84 -18.71
CA VAL A 8 -18.63 17.36 -18.44
C VAL A 8 -18.82 15.94 -18.97
N GLU A 9 -18.44 15.69 -20.24
CA GLU A 9 -18.53 14.34 -20.83
C GLU A 9 -17.74 13.30 -20.02
N LEU A 10 -16.53 13.65 -19.55
CA LEU A 10 -15.72 12.78 -18.70
C LEU A 10 -16.39 12.52 -17.35
N GLY A 11 -16.97 13.56 -16.74
CA GLY A 11 -17.72 13.44 -15.50
C GLY A 11 -18.94 12.52 -15.64
N GLU A 12 -19.69 12.65 -16.75
CA GLU A 12 -20.82 11.79 -17.05
C GLU A 12 -20.44 10.34 -17.38
N SER A 13 -19.19 10.10 -17.80
CA SER A 13 -18.65 8.77 -18.10
C SER A 13 -18.08 8.03 -16.88
N VAL A 14 -17.91 8.73 -15.75
CA VAL A 14 -17.46 8.09 -14.50
C VAL A 14 -18.59 7.22 -13.97
N PRO A 15 -18.39 5.92 -13.74
CA PRO A 15 -19.41 5.07 -13.13
C PRO A 15 -19.85 5.63 -11.78
N GLU A 16 -21.16 5.68 -11.53
CA GLU A 16 -21.69 6.05 -10.19
C GLU A 16 -21.22 5.08 -9.12
N ASP A 17 -20.99 3.82 -9.51
CA ASP A 17 -20.47 2.77 -8.64
C ASP A 17 -19.06 2.38 -9.06
N ILE A 18 -18.08 2.56 -8.18
CA ILE A 18 -16.76 1.95 -8.35
C ILE A 18 -16.92 0.44 -8.20
N PRO A 19 -16.39 -0.37 -9.14
CA PRO A 19 -16.55 -1.81 -9.08
C PRO A 19 -16.11 -2.35 -7.70
N SER A 20 -17.01 -3.03 -7.03
CA SER A 20 -16.83 -3.51 -5.64
C SER A 20 -15.71 -4.54 -5.46
N ALA A 21 -15.03 -4.94 -6.52
CA ALA A 21 -13.87 -5.83 -6.45
C ALA A 21 -12.68 -5.20 -5.70
N ILE A 22 -12.64 -3.86 -5.62
CA ILE A 22 -11.58 -3.10 -4.93
C ILE A 22 -12.05 -2.65 -3.54
N VAL A 23 -13.36 -2.57 -3.31
CA VAL A 23 -13.95 -2.07 -2.06
C VAL A 23 -14.04 -3.22 -1.07
N GLY A 24 -13.35 -3.09 0.06
CA GLY A 24 -13.37 -4.10 1.12
C GLY A 24 -14.75 -4.25 1.72
N LYS A 25 -15.16 -5.49 1.97
CA LYS A 25 -16.51 -5.79 2.44
C LYS A 25 -16.63 -5.90 3.97
N ASN A 26 -15.51 -5.89 4.70
CA ASN A 26 -15.46 -6.42 6.06
C ASN A 26 -14.84 -5.49 7.11
N GLY A 27 -15.07 -4.18 7.04
CA GLY A 27 -14.73 -3.29 8.12
C GLY A 27 -13.50 -2.40 7.89
N ASN A 28 -13.05 -1.79 8.97
CA ASN A 28 -12.01 -0.77 8.96
C ASN A 28 -10.66 -1.37 9.39
N PRO A 29 -9.66 -1.51 8.48
CA PRO A 29 -8.34 -2.02 8.86
C PRO A 29 -7.61 -1.15 9.88
N PHE A 30 -7.93 0.16 10.01
CA PHE A 30 -7.34 1.02 11.04
C PHE A 30 -7.76 0.67 12.47
N GLU A 31 -8.89 -0.01 12.62
CA GLU A 31 -9.41 -0.46 13.93
C GLU A 31 -9.05 -1.93 14.20
N ASP A 32 -8.32 -2.55 13.29
CA ASP A 32 -7.96 -3.96 13.40
C ASP A 32 -6.78 -4.17 14.35
N GLU A 33 -7.09 -4.57 15.56
CA GLU A 33 -6.08 -4.85 16.58
C GLU A 33 -5.03 -5.89 16.14
N VAL A 34 -5.36 -6.81 15.22
CA VAL A 34 -4.41 -7.81 14.73
C VAL A 34 -3.31 -7.15 13.89
N VAL A 35 -3.63 -6.08 13.17
CA VAL A 35 -2.66 -5.36 12.35
C VAL A 35 -1.72 -4.49 13.21
N PHE A 36 -2.23 -3.93 14.32
CA PHE A 36 -1.49 -2.96 15.14
C PHE A 36 -0.91 -3.53 16.44
N ASP A 37 -1.33 -4.72 16.86
CA ASP A 37 -0.80 -5.37 18.04
C ASP A 37 0.13 -6.54 17.69
N TYR A 38 1.44 -6.30 17.76
CA TYR A 38 2.44 -7.31 17.43
C TYR A 38 2.34 -8.60 18.29
N HIS A 39 1.69 -8.58 19.44
CA HIS A 39 1.44 -9.78 20.24
C HIS A 39 0.45 -10.74 19.58
N LYS A 40 -0.33 -10.25 18.61
CA LYS A 40 -1.28 -11.03 17.82
C LYS A 40 -0.68 -11.57 16.52
N TYR A 41 0.56 -11.19 16.21
CA TYR A 41 1.25 -11.65 15.01
C TYR A 41 1.60 -13.15 15.08
N PRO A 42 1.61 -13.84 13.94
CA PRO A 42 2.10 -15.21 13.88
C PRO A 42 3.53 -15.31 14.42
N LYS A 43 3.79 -16.33 15.23
CA LYS A 43 5.14 -16.55 15.80
C LYS A 43 6.23 -16.69 14.74
N THR A 44 5.87 -17.17 13.57
CA THR A 44 6.78 -17.33 12.42
C THR A 44 7.32 -16.01 11.87
N LEU A 45 6.72 -14.87 12.22
CA LEU A 45 7.25 -13.54 11.87
C LEU A 45 8.51 -13.17 12.67
N PHE A 46 8.67 -13.75 13.86
CA PHE A 46 9.75 -13.40 14.75
C PHE A 46 10.96 -14.31 14.53
N ALA A 47 12.15 -13.75 14.73
CA ALA A 47 13.38 -14.53 14.83
C ALA A 47 13.46 -15.19 16.21
N GLU A 48 14.08 -16.37 16.28
CA GLU A 48 14.32 -17.03 17.55
C GLU A 48 15.35 -16.25 18.40
N PRO A 49 15.21 -16.25 19.73
CA PRO A 49 16.16 -15.58 20.61
C PRO A 49 17.60 -16.02 20.36
N GLY A 50 18.49 -15.07 20.06
CA GLY A 50 19.88 -15.31 19.72
C GLY A 50 20.18 -15.52 18.24
N GLU A 51 19.17 -15.59 17.38
CA GLU A 51 19.32 -15.62 15.94
C GLU A 51 19.65 -14.21 15.40
N LYS A 52 20.57 -14.14 14.44
CA LYS A 52 20.88 -12.90 13.73
C LYS A 52 19.98 -12.76 12.51
N ALA A 53 19.08 -11.81 12.53
CA ALA A 53 18.22 -11.49 11.39
C ALA A 53 18.42 -10.03 10.94
N ALA A 54 18.40 -9.81 9.64
CA ALA A 54 18.42 -8.46 9.09
C ALA A 54 17.00 -7.85 9.14
N ASN A 55 16.86 -6.60 9.62
CA ASN A 55 15.56 -5.92 9.73
C ASN A 55 14.77 -5.91 8.41
N ARG A 56 15.45 -5.76 7.27
CA ARG A 56 14.79 -5.81 5.95
C ARG A 56 14.11 -7.15 5.65
N LYS A 57 14.66 -8.28 6.18
CA LYS A 57 14.01 -9.60 6.05
C LYS A 57 12.76 -9.71 6.91
N ALA A 58 12.78 -9.09 8.09
CA ALA A 58 11.59 -9.01 8.94
C ALA A 58 10.49 -8.18 8.25
N LEU A 59 10.86 -7.06 7.61
CA LEU A 59 9.93 -6.25 6.82
C LEU A 59 9.32 -7.06 5.66
N ALA A 60 10.12 -7.82 4.91
CA ALA A 60 9.62 -8.67 3.85
C ALA A 60 8.60 -9.69 4.34
N LYS A 61 8.93 -10.41 5.41
CA LYS A 61 8.02 -11.39 6.03
C LYS A 61 6.72 -10.74 6.50
N TRP A 62 6.83 -9.59 7.16
CA TRP A 62 5.65 -8.86 7.62
C TRP A 62 4.80 -8.38 6.46
N GLY A 63 5.41 -7.87 5.39
CA GLY A 63 4.72 -7.45 4.18
C GLY A 63 3.93 -8.57 3.50
N ALA A 64 4.54 -9.75 3.36
CA ALA A 64 3.86 -10.93 2.84
C ALA A 64 2.66 -11.34 3.73
N TRP A 65 2.89 -11.40 5.04
CA TRP A 65 1.85 -11.75 5.99
C TRP A 65 0.69 -10.76 5.99
N VAL A 66 0.95 -9.46 6.05
CA VAL A 66 -0.12 -8.44 6.18
C VAL A 66 -0.99 -8.38 4.94
N ASN A 67 -0.44 -8.60 3.75
CA ASN A 67 -1.22 -8.67 2.51
C ASN A 67 -1.98 -10.00 2.38
N ALA A 68 -1.43 -11.12 2.85
CA ALA A 68 -2.16 -12.37 2.95
C ALA A 68 -3.33 -12.27 3.94
N TYR A 69 -3.10 -11.66 5.10
CA TYR A 69 -4.13 -11.38 6.08
C TYR A 69 -5.23 -10.48 5.52
N GLY A 70 -4.84 -9.43 4.79
CA GLY A 70 -5.79 -8.56 4.09
C GLY A 70 -6.63 -9.30 3.06
N ALA A 71 -6.00 -10.18 2.27
CA ALA A 71 -6.70 -11.03 1.32
C ALA A 71 -7.76 -11.92 1.98
N GLU A 72 -7.40 -12.55 3.10
CA GLU A 72 -8.31 -13.44 3.84
C GLU A 72 -9.46 -12.66 4.49
N LYS A 73 -9.15 -11.59 5.21
CA LYS A 73 -10.13 -10.86 6.02
C LYS A 73 -10.94 -9.84 5.25
N TYR A 74 -10.29 -9.10 4.35
CA TYR A 74 -10.88 -7.96 3.63
C TYR A 74 -11.09 -8.23 2.13
N GLY A 75 -10.64 -9.39 1.62
CA GLY A 75 -10.73 -9.74 0.20
C GLY A 75 -9.82 -8.91 -0.70
N ARG A 76 -8.82 -8.19 -0.13
CA ARG A 76 -7.89 -7.34 -0.87
C ARG A 76 -6.56 -7.19 -0.13
N PRO A 77 -5.48 -6.80 -0.80
CA PRO A 77 -4.26 -6.44 -0.10
C PRO A 77 -4.47 -5.19 0.75
N LEU A 78 -3.72 -5.04 1.84
CA LEU A 78 -3.69 -3.80 2.62
C LEU A 78 -2.61 -2.84 2.12
N PHE A 79 -1.51 -3.36 1.60
CA PHE A 79 -0.38 -2.57 1.14
C PHE A 79 -0.10 -2.71 -0.34
N ILE A 80 0.19 -1.57 -0.98
CA ILE A 80 0.86 -1.50 -2.27
C ILE A 80 2.29 -1.00 -2.02
N ALA A 81 3.26 -1.63 -2.66
CA ALA A 81 4.66 -1.35 -2.42
C ALA A 81 5.43 -0.98 -3.69
N SER A 82 6.50 -0.24 -3.51
CA SER A 82 7.43 0.08 -4.59
C SER A 82 8.86 0.31 -4.07
N SER A 83 9.83 0.25 -4.95
CA SER A 83 11.20 0.60 -4.63
C SER A 83 11.75 1.58 -5.66
N ALA A 84 12.44 2.60 -5.18
CA ALA A 84 13.18 3.52 -6.06
C ALA A 84 14.35 2.82 -6.76
N ASP A 85 14.83 1.70 -6.20
CA ASP A 85 15.87 0.85 -6.78
C ASP A 85 15.79 -0.55 -6.16
N LEU A 86 16.09 -1.59 -6.94
CA LEU A 86 16.29 -2.98 -6.53
C LEU A 86 15.37 -3.48 -5.39
N SER A 87 14.10 -3.65 -5.65
CA SER A 87 13.08 -4.09 -4.69
C SER A 87 13.47 -5.36 -3.90
N ALA A 88 14.14 -6.31 -4.56
CA ALA A 88 14.65 -7.51 -3.91
C ALA A 88 15.79 -7.22 -2.92
N SER A 89 16.65 -6.23 -3.20
CA SER A 89 17.75 -5.86 -2.31
C SER A 89 17.29 -5.12 -1.07
N THR A 90 16.28 -4.27 -1.19
CA THR A 90 15.63 -3.58 -0.08
C THR A 90 14.65 -4.49 0.67
N ASN A 91 14.29 -5.63 0.08
CA ASN A 91 13.31 -6.60 0.55
C ASN A 91 11.86 -6.06 0.60
N ILE A 92 11.57 -4.94 -0.07
CA ILE A 92 10.20 -4.44 -0.18
C ILE A 92 9.32 -5.35 -1.06
N SER A 93 9.93 -6.18 -1.91
CA SER A 93 9.24 -7.20 -2.70
C SER A 93 8.41 -8.16 -1.84
N GLY A 94 8.75 -8.30 -0.56
CA GLY A 94 7.99 -9.12 0.38
C GLY A 94 6.51 -8.81 0.42
N PHE A 95 6.10 -7.56 0.18
CA PHE A 95 4.67 -7.19 0.13
C PHE A 95 3.88 -7.83 -1.02
N ALA A 96 4.57 -8.45 -1.96
CA ALA A 96 3.97 -9.16 -3.10
C ALA A 96 4.24 -10.67 -3.09
N GLU A 97 5.01 -11.15 -2.11
CA GLU A 97 5.44 -12.55 -2.00
C GLU A 97 4.39 -13.44 -1.32
N GLU A 98 4.60 -14.73 -1.41
CA GLU A 98 3.77 -15.76 -0.81
C GLU A 98 3.84 -15.75 0.73
N TRP A 99 2.75 -16.18 1.38
CA TRP A 99 2.68 -16.43 2.80
C TRP A 99 1.79 -17.64 3.10
N GLY A 100 2.35 -18.70 3.65
CA GLY A 100 1.60 -19.96 3.85
C GLY A 100 1.05 -20.50 2.54
N ASP A 101 -0.25 -20.71 2.46
CA ASP A 101 -0.95 -21.15 1.23
C ASP A 101 -1.35 -19.99 0.32
N PHE A 102 -1.13 -18.75 0.73
CA PHE A 102 -1.40 -17.58 -0.09
C PHE A 102 -0.26 -17.34 -1.08
N PRO A 103 -0.53 -17.30 -2.40
CA PRO A 103 0.50 -17.26 -3.44
C PRO A 103 1.18 -15.89 -3.59
N GLY A 104 0.71 -14.87 -2.88
CA GLY A 104 1.14 -13.48 -3.09
C GLY A 104 0.45 -12.83 -4.28
N TYR A 105 0.57 -11.52 -4.36
CA TYR A 105 -0.03 -10.74 -5.46
C TYR A 105 0.95 -10.52 -6.63
N GLY A 106 2.27 -10.64 -6.41
CA GLY A 106 3.28 -10.45 -7.43
C GLY A 106 3.47 -8.99 -7.88
N TRP A 107 4.13 -8.85 -9.03
CA TRP A 107 4.33 -7.57 -9.71
C TRP A 107 3.05 -7.07 -10.36
N TYR A 108 2.83 -5.76 -10.30
CA TYR A 108 1.80 -5.12 -11.10
C TYR A 108 2.21 -5.14 -12.59
N GLU A 109 1.36 -5.72 -13.41
CA GLU A 109 1.49 -5.72 -14.87
C GLU A 109 0.15 -5.32 -15.48
N ARG A 110 0.14 -4.22 -16.21
CA ARG A 110 -1.09 -3.62 -16.76
C ARG A 110 -1.99 -4.61 -17.52
N TYR A 111 -1.38 -5.56 -18.23
CA TYR A 111 -2.12 -6.50 -19.10
C TYR A 111 -2.05 -7.97 -18.65
N GLY A 112 -1.24 -8.29 -17.64
CA GLY A 112 -1.01 -9.66 -17.21
C GLY A 112 -1.30 -9.93 -15.73
N GLY A 113 -1.17 -8.92 -14.87
CA GLY A 113 -1.37 -9.02 -13.42
C GLY A 113 -1.71 -7.66 -12.82
N PRO A 114 -2.89 -7.08 -13.16
CA PRO A 114 -3.27 -5.75 -12.67
C PRO A 114 -3.54 -5.71 -11.16
N GLU A 115 -3.72 -6.85 -10.53
CA GLU A 115 -3.86 -7.03 -9.08
C GLU A 115 -2.54 -7.06 -8.32
N GLY A 116 -1.40 -7.03 -9.01
CA GLY A 116 -0.07 -7.04 -8.39
C GLY A 116 0.15 -5.89 -7.43
N THR A 117 0.75 -6.18 -6.27
CA THR A 117 0.99 -5.20 -5.20
C THR A 117 2.38 -4.58 -5.23
N LEU A 118 3.28 -5.05 -6.07
CA LEU A 118 4.61 -4.47 -6.25
C LEU A 118 4.65 -3.67 -7.55
N LEU A 119 4.69 -2.34 -7.43
CA LEU A 119 4.71 -1.47 -8.61
C LEU A 119 6.10 -1.43 -9.24
N PRO A 120 6.21 -1.59 -10.57
CA PRO A 120 7.45 -1.37 -11.28
C PRO A 120 7.77 0.13 -11.31
N GLN A 121 8.83 0.54 -10.63
CA GLN A 121 9.28 1.91 -10.57
C GLN A 121 10.71 2.06 -11.10
N SER A 122 11.01 3.24 -11.60
CA SER A 122 12.37 3.62 -11.94
C SER A 122 13.12 4.17 -10.73
N ILE A 123 14.42 4.43 -10.87
CA ILE A 123 15.26 5.08 -9.83
C ILE A 123 14.82 6.53 -9.69
N THR A 124 13.76 6.75 -8.93
CA THR A 124 13.23 8.10 -8.68
C THR A 124 12.51 8.13 -7.31
N GLU A 125 13.26 8.44 -6.28
CA GLU A 125 12.77 8.47 -4.91
C GLU A 125 11.61 9.45 -4.72
N PHE A 126 11.76 10.66 -5.26
CA PHE A 126 10.76 11.72 -5.13
C PHE A 126 9.43 11.32 -5.77
N GLN A 127 9.46 10.85 -7.02
CA GLN A 127 8.25 10.41 -7.73
C GLN A 127 7.61 9.22 -7.04
N ASN A 128 8.44 8.27 -6.60
CA ASN A 128 8.00 7.06 -5.91
C ASN A 128 7.24 7.39 -4.63
N SER A 129 7.80 8.28 -3.80
CA SER A 129 7.14 8.76 -2.59
C SER A 129 5.85 9.51 -2.89
N GLY A 130 5.80 10.29 -3.98
CA GLY A 130 4.59 10.98 -4.40
C GLY A 130 3.47 10.05 -4.83
N ILE A 131 3.79 8.99 -5.59
CA ILE A 131 2.82 7.96 -5.98
C ILE A 131 2.28 7.24 -4.74
N MET A 132 3.17 6.84 -3.82
CA MET A 132 2.77 6.15 -2.60
C MET A 132 1.91 7.03 -1.69
N ALA A 133 2.30 8.30 -1.51
CA ALA A 133 1.52 9.26 -0.74
C ALA A 133 0.13 9.47 -1.36
N GLY A 134 0.06 9.61 -2.69
CA GLY A 134 -1.20 9.74 -3.41
C GLY A 134 -2.12 8.53 -3.22
N MET A 135 -1.57 7.32 -3.30
CA MET A 135 -2.35 6.09 -3.06
C MET A 135 -2.87 6.00 -1.63
N ALA A 136 -2.03 6.33 -0.65
CA ALA A 136 -2.41 6.29 0.76
C ALA A 136 -3.42 7.38 1.16
N SER A 137 -3.62 8.39 0.30
CA SER A 137 -4.60 9.47 0.54
C SER A 137 -6.02 9.13 0.07
N VAL A 138 -6.22 7.99 -0.57
CA VAL A 138 -7.51 7.64 -1.20
C VAL A 138 -8.28 6.65 -0.33
N ASN A 139 -9.48 7.05 0.08
CA ASN A 139 -10.47 6.16 0.66
C ASN A 139 -11.68 6.08 -0.27
N LEU A 140 -11.93 4.90 -0.79
CA LEU A 140 -13.03 4.63 -1.73
C LEU A 140 -14.33 4.21 -1.02
N SER A 141 -14.34 4.17 0.31
CA SER A 141 -15.52 3.80 1.06
C SER A 141 -16.66 4.81 0.86
N PRO A 142 -17.90 4.35 0.65
CA PRO A 142 -19.07 5.21 0.69
C PRO A 142 -19.34 5.82 2.08
N ASN A 143 -18.76 5.21 3.14
CA ASN A 143 -18.83 5.68 4.52
C ASN A 143 -17.43 5.88 5.08
N PRO A 144 -16.70 6.93 4.66
CA PRO A 144 -15.29 7.11 5.02
C PRO A 144 -15.05 7.31 6.52
N GLU A 145 -16.07 7.68 7.29
CA GLU A 145 -16.01 7.80 8.75
C GLU A 145 -15.99 6.43 9.47
N GLU A 146 -16.57 5.41 8.83
CA GLU A 146 -16.78 4.10 9.44
C GLU A 146 -15.87 3.01 8.85
N SER A 147 -15.40 3.19 7.61
CA SER A 147 -14.60 2.19 6.92
C SER A 147 -13.51 2.82 6.05
N PHE A 148 -12.48 2.03 5.79
CA PHE A 148 -11.38 2.40 4.92
C PHE A 148 -11.19 1.36 3.83
N ASP A 149 -11.52 1.75 2.59
CA ASP A 149 -11.41 0.94 1.38
C ASP A 149 -10.31 1.50 0.46
N GLY A 150 -9.21 1.88 1.03
CA GLY A 150 -8.00 2.32 0.35
C GLY A 150 -6.85 1.33 0.53
N PHE A 151 -5.66 1.78 0.21
CA PHE A 151 -4.43 1.04 0.41
C PHE A 151 -3.48 1.84 1.28
N TRP A 152 -2.83 1.18 2.20
CA TRP A 152 -1.59 1.70 2.74
C TRP A 152 -0.48 1.53 1.72
N SER A 153 0.56 2.32 1.86
CA SER A 153 1.65 2.29 0.90
C SER A 153 3.01 2.13 1.58
N ALA A 154 3.90 1.44 0.90
CA ALA A 154 5.26 1.26 1.34
C ALA A 154 6.24 1.56 0.19
N THR A 155 7.23 2.39 0.46
CA THR A 155 8.31 2.63 -0.50
C THR A 155 9.66 2.44 0.15
N SER A 156 10.62 2.02 -0.63
CA SER A 156 11.98 1.83 -0.17
C SER A 156 13.01 2.48 -1.06
N THR A 157 14.12 2.87 -0.44
CA THR A 157 15.33 3.31 -1.09
C THR A 157 16.54 2.98 -0.21
N TYR A 158 17.73 3.22 -0.69
CA TYR A 158 18.94 3.15 0.13
C TYR A 158 19.08 4.37 1.04
N GLY A 159 19.58 4.16 2.25
CA GLY A 159 19.67 5.20 3.27
C GLY A 159 20.35 6.49 2.84
N SER A 160 21.35 6.41 1.94
CA SER A 160 22.03 7.58 1.37
C SER A 160 21.14 8.44 0.46
N PHE A 161 20.01 7.92 -0.02
CA PHE A 161 19.08 8.64 -0.90
C PHE A 161 17.75 9.00 -0.21
N SER A 162 17.59 8.65 1.05
CA SER A 162 16.34 8.89 1.80
C SER A 162 15.95 10.37 1.87
N TYR A 163 16.91 11.30 1.79
CA TYR A 163 16.64 12.74 1.76
C TYR A 163 15.82 13.18 0.54
N LEU A 164 15.83 12.40 -0.55
CA LEU A 164 15.04 12.68 -1.75
C LEU A 164 13.55 12.41 -1.57
N LEU A 165 13.16 11.69 -0.51
CA LEU A 165 11.75 11.46 -0.13
C LEU A 165 11.17 12.64 0.65
N TYR A 166 12.02 13.46 1.28
CA TYR A 166 11.62 14.45 2.30
C TYR A 166 10.56 15.43 1.79
N GLY A 167 10.71 15.94 0.58
CA GLY A 167 9.77 16.92 0.02
C GLY A 167 8.33 16.41 -0.03
N MET A 168 8.13 15.19 -0.47
CA MET A 168 6.81 14.57 -0.56
C MET A 168 6.27 14.16 0.81
N LEU A 169 7.12 13.62 1.68
CA LEU A 169 6.71 13.29 3.06
C LEU A 169 6.25 14.53 3.83
N ARG A 170 6.93 15.66 3.62
CA ARG A 170 6.52 16.93 4.22
C ARG A 170 5.18 17.41 3.71
N LEU A 171 4.95 17.37 2.38
CA LEU A 171 3.66 17.75 1.79
C LEU A 171 2.52 16.84 2.26
N PHE A 172 2.78 15.56 2.35
CA PHE A 172 1.83 14.57 2.83
C PHE A 172 1.42 14.82 4.28
N SER A 173 2.40 15.06 5.16
CA SER A 173 2.15 15.44 6.55
C SER A 173 1.38 16.78 6.69
N GLN A 174 1.62 17.74 5.79
CA GLN A 174 0.88 19.00 5.76
C GLN A 174 -0.58 18.78 5.33
N MET A 175 -0.82 17.93 4.35
CA MET A 175 -2.19 17.58 3.92
C MET A 175 -2.99 16.92 5.05
N GLU A 176 -2.36 16.05 5.82
CA GLU A 176 -2.99 15.44 6.99
C GLU A 176 -3.44 16.49 8.00
N GLN A 177 -2.57 17.46 8.32
CA GLN A 177 -2.86 18.53 9.26
C GLN A 177 -3.92 19.50 8.77
N ASP A 178 -3.88 19.89 7.50
CA ASP A 178 -4.71 20.96 6.95
C ASP A 178 -6.07 20.46 6.44
N CYS A 179 -6.15 19.20 6.03
CA CYS A 179 -7.34 18.62 5.41
C CYS A 179 -8.03 17.56 6.27
N ASP A 180 -7.52 17.30 7.49
CA ASP A 180 -8.02 16.24 8.37
C ASP A 180 -8.13 14.87 7.65
N THR A 181 -7.18 14.62 6.75
CA THR A 181 -7.18 13.42 5.92
C THR A 181 -6.61 12.26 6.74
N LYS A 182 -7.39 11.22 6.93
CA LYS A 182 -6.85 9.96 7.49
C LYS A 182 -5.99 9.31 6.43
N LEU A 183 -4.68 9.30 6.69
CA LEU A 183 -3.70 8.72 5.79
C LEU A 183 -3.37 7.30 6.23
N GLY A 184 -3.41 6.38 5.28
CA GLY A 184 -3.03 4.98 5.47
C GLY A 184 -1.54 4.72 5.35
#